data_4bd63d983e40fdc14337759faa26d9cc
#
_entry.id   4bd63d983e40fdc14337759faa26d9cc
#
_cell.length_a   1.000
_cell.length_b   1.000
_cell.length_c   1.000
_cell.angle_alpha   90.00
_cell.angle_beta   90.00
_cell.angle_gamma   90.00
#
_symmetry.space_group_name_H-M   'P 1'
#
loop_
_entity.id
_entity.type
_entity.pdbx_description
1 polymer ?
#
loop_
_entity_poly.entity_id
_entity_poly.type
_entity_poly.pdbx_seq_one_letter_code
_entity_poly.pdbx_strand_id
1 'polypeptide(L)'
;MARHIPKSVMPDTMQVYLRDPESDYEGAYLDPVEIKNVRFERAEQLLNSSYKLSDGAAGRVWVDKANSKGAFKVPMGSKVVIDGESFIVDKCSTYKCGKHIHHWELDVM
;
A
#
# COMPACT_ATOMS: atom_id res chain seq x y z
N MET A 1 16.62 16.24 -7.53
CA MET A 1 15.99 14.92 -7.57
C MET A 1 15.57 14.50 -6.16
N ALA A 2 14.32 14.14 -5.97
CA ALA A 2 13.83 13.71 -4.66
C ALA A 2 14.42 12.34 -4.31
N ARG A 3 14.84 12.18 -3.07
CA ARG A 3 15.34 10.90 -2.57
C ARG A 3 14.17 9.95 -2.35
N HIS A 4 14.39 8.67 -2.61
CA HIS A 4 13.43 7.64 -2.26
C HIS A 4 13.33 7.48 -0.74
N ILE A 5 12.21 6.94 -0.29
CA ILE A 5 11.96 6.73 1.13
C ILE A 5 12.97 5.69 1.66
N PRO A 6 13.75 6.02 2.71
CA PRO A 6 14.74 5.09 3.23
C PRO A 6 14.11 3.82 3.79
N LYS A 7 14.76 2.67 3.59
CA LYS A 7 14.30 1.40 4.14
C LYS A 7 14.18 1.44 5.67
N SER A 8 15.02 2.23 6.33
CA SER A 8 15.03 2.35 7.79
C SER A 8 13.72 2.85 8.38
N VAL A 9 12.93 3.61 7.61
CA VAL A 9 11.62 4.11 8.06
C VAL A 9 10.46 3.31 7.47
N MET A 10 10.75 2.19 6.81
CA MET A 10 9.76 1.29 6.21
C MET A 10 9.98 -0.14 6.71
N PRO A 11 9.64 -0.42 7.99
CA PRO A 11 9.98 -1.70 8.60
C PRO A 11 9.00 -2.84 8.30
N ASP A 12 7.88 -2.54 7.65
CA ASP A 12 6.81 -3.50 7.51
C ASP A 12 6.93 -4.34 6.24
N THR A 13 6.31 -5.51 6.25
CA THR A 13 6.18 -6.39 5.10
C THR A 13 4.70 -6.62 4.84
N MET A 14 4.32 -6.58 3.58
CA MET A 14 2.93 -6.68 3.16
C MET A 14 2.74 -7.83 2.18
N GLN A 15 1.71 -8.65 2.41
CA GLN A 15 1.26 -9.66 1.46
C GLN A 15 0.11 -9.05 0.65
N VAL A 16 0.20 -9.11 -0.66
CA VAL A 16 -0.81 -8.55 -1.56
C VAL A 16 -1.55 -9.67 -2.27
N TYR A 17 -2.86 -9.72 -2.10
CA TYR A 17 -3.74 -10.66 -2.77
C TYR A 17 -4.50 -9.89 -3.86
N LEU A 18 -4.11 -10.11 -5.11
CA LEU A 18 -4.78 -9.49 -6.25
C LEU A 18 -6.10 -10.22 -6.51
N ARG A 19 -7.11 -9.48 -6.94
CA ARG A 19 -8.40 -10.10 -7.30
C ARG A 19 -8.22 -11.00 -8.51
N ASP A 20 -8.89 -12.16 -8.46
CA ASP A 20 -8.88 -13.08 -9.58
C ASP A 20 -9.80 -12.54 -10.68
N PRO A 21 -9.25 -12.14 -11.86
CA PRO A 21 -10.06 -11.56 -12.92
C PRO A 21 -10.94 -12.59 -13.62
N GLU A 22 -10.68 -13.88 -13.43
CA GLU A 22 -11.43 -14.96 -14.08
C GLU A 22 -12.55 -15.50 -13.20
N SER A 23 -12.70 -14.99 -11.98
CA SER A 23 -13.72 -15.42 -11.05
C SER A 23 -14.85 -14.41 -10.95
N ASP A 24 -16.09 -14.88 -11.02
CA ASP A 24 -17.27 -14.06 -10.73
C ASP A 24 -17.52 -13.96 -9.21
N TYR A 25 -16.68 -14.59 -8.42
CA TYR A 25 -16.85 -14.66 -6.97
C TYR A 25 -16.22 -13.45 -6.31
N GLU A 26 -17.00 -12.65 -5.60
CA GLU A 26 -16.46 -11.58 -4.77
C GLU A 26 -15.59 -12.19 -3.67
N GLY A 27 -14.39 -11.66 -3.52
CA GLY A 27 -13.44 -12.16 -2.55
C GLY A 27 -12.56 -13.31 -3.03
N ALA A 28 -12.65 -13.67 -4.31
CA ALA A 28 -11.70 -14.60 -4.92
C ALA A 28 -10.41 -13.83 -5.25
N TYR A 29 -9.30 -14.34 -4.72
CA TYR A 29 -7.98 -13.73 -4.88
C TYR A 29 -6.99 -14.73 -5.43
N LEU A 30 -5.99 -14.23 -6.15
CA LEU A 30 -4.84 -15.00 -6.58
C LEU A 30 -3.91 -15.24 -5.39
N ASP A 31 -2.91 -16.12 -5.57
CA ASP A 31 -1.89 -16.33 -4.54
C ASP A 31 -1.18 -15.02 -4.21
N PRO A 32 -0.78 -14.83 -2.95
CA PRO A 32 -0.19 -13.55 -2.54
C PRO A 32 1.18 -13.31 -3.14
N VAL A 33 1.47 -12.02 -3.38
CA VAL A 33 2.81 -11.55 -3.69
C VAL A 33 3.28 -10.66 -2.55
N GLU A 34 4.56 -10.75 -2.22
CA GLU A 34 5.12 -10.03 -1.09
C GLU A 34 5.77 -8.73 -1.52
N ILE A 35 5.53 -7.66 -0.75
CA ILE A 35 6.28 -6.40 -0.87
C ILE A 35 6.94 -6.14 0.47
N LYS A 36 8.26 -6.10 0.49
CA LYS A 36 9.04 -5.81 1.69
C LYS A 36 9.40 -4.33 1.76
N ASN A 37 9.71 -3.87 2.96
CA ASN A 37 10.08 -2.48 3.21
C ASN A 37 8.99 -1.53 2.75
N VAL A 38 7.83 -1.66 3.37
CA VAL A 38 6.71 -0.73 3.29
C VAL A 38 6.51 -0.10 4.66
N ARG A 39 5.79 1.02 4.71
CA ARG A 39 5.45 1.65 5.98
C ARG A 39 3.94 1.69 6.11
N PHE A 40 3.42 1.09 7.17
CA PHE A 40 2.01 1.15 7.50
C PHE A 40 1.81 2.05 8.72
N GLU A 41 0.95 3.05 8.59
CA GLU A 41 0.52 3.88 9.72
C GLU A 41 -0.98 3.80 9.84
N ARG A 42 -1.45 3.53 11.07
CA ARG A 42 -2.87 3.47 11.37
C ARG A 42 -3.48 4.86 11.37
N ALA A 43 -4.79 4.94 11.11
CA ALA A 43 -5.50 6.21 11.06
C ALA A 43 -5.30 7.04 12.33
N GLU A 44 -5.31 6.42 13.48
CA GLU A 44 -5.11 7.10 14.77
C GLU A 44 -3.74 7.76 14.90
N GLN A 45 -2.71 7.21 14.24
CA GLN A 45 -1.37 7.82 14.21
C GLN A 45 -1.33 9.02 13.27
N LEU A 46 -2.23 9.07 12.30
CA LEU A 46 -2.28 10.12 11.29
C LEU A 46 -3.24 11.26 11.65
N LEU A 47 -3.98 11.15 12.75
CA LEU A 47 -4.96 12.17 13.18
C LEU A 47 -4.35 13.55 13.37
N ASN A 48 -3.10 13.60 13.80
CA ASN A 48 -2.39 14.86 14.06
C ASN A 48 -1.48 15.31 12.92
N SER A 49 -1.61 14.66 11.74
CA SER A 49 -0.80 14.98 10.59
C SER A 49 -1.62 15.77 9.57
N SER A 50 -0.92 16.35 8.58
CA SER A 50 -1.56 17.02 7.45
C SER A 50 -2.10 16.04 6.40
N TYR A 51 -1.88 14.75 6.57
CA TYR A 51 -2.34 13.73 5.62
C TYR A 51 -3.86 13.54 5.71
N LYS A 52 -4.49 13.50 4.55
CA LYS A 52 -5.91 13.25 4.44
C LYS A 52 -6.14 11.80 4.00
N LEU A 53 -6.76 11.01 4.86
CA LEU A 53 -7.18 9.66 4.53
C LEU A 53 -8.57 9.67 3.91
N SER A 54 -8.87 8.63 3.14
CA SER A 54 -10.24 8.35 2.70
C SER A 54 -11.14 8.12 3.90
N ASP A 55 -12.42 8.48 3.78
CA ASP A 55 -13.39 8.27 4.86
C ASP A 55 -13.47 6.79 5.23
N GLY A 56 -13.35 6.50 6.52
CA GLY A 56 -13.40 5.14 7.03
C GLY A 56 -12.11 4.33 6.86
N ALA A 57 -11.04 4.92 6.33
CA ALA A 57 -9.77 4.21 6.16
C ALA A 57 -9.18 3.82 7.52
N ALA A 58 -8.64 2.60 7.59
CA ALA A 58 -7.95 2.11 8.77
C ALA A 58 -6.52 2.65 8.88
N GLY A 59 -5.94 3.06 7.76
CA GLY A 59 -4.58 3.60 7.74
C GLY A 59 -4.06 3.79 6.33
N ARG A 60 -2.78 4.09 6.24
CA ARG A 60 -2.08 4.31 4.96
C ARG A 60 -0.80 3.51 4.90
N VAL A 61 -0.52 2.97 3.71
CA VAL A 61 0.72 2.24 3.42
C VAL A 61 1.53 3.02 2.40
N TRP A 62 2.80 3.24 2.69
CA TRP A 62 3.76 3.83 1.74
C TRP A 62 4.57 2.72 1.11
N VAL A 63 4.60 2.69 -0.23
CA VAL A 63 5.37 1.74 -1.04
C VAL A 63 6.32 2.53 -1.92
N ASP A 64 7.62 2.42 -1.68
CA ASP A 64 8.62 3.14 -2.46
C ASP A 64 9.00 2.38 -3.72
N LYS A 65 9.10 3.07 -4.84
CA LYS A 65 9.39 2.44 -6.15
C LYS A 65 10.74 1.74 -6.17
N ALA A 66 11.75 2.32 -5.53
CA ALA A 66 13.11 1.80 -5.56
C ALA A 66 13.44 0.91 -4.36
N ASN A 67 13.01 1.30 -3.15
CA ASN A 67 13.46 0.68 -1.91
C ASN A 67 12.51 -0.39 -1.35
N SER A 68 11.25 -0.39 -1.74
CA SER A 68 10.34 -1.48 -1.37
C SER A 68 10.56 -2.64 -2.33
N LYS A 69 11.00 -3.77 -1.79
CA LYS A 69 11.31 -4.94 -2.61
C LYS A 69 10.02 -5.58 -3.13
N GLY A 70 9.95 -5.74 -4.44
CA GLY A 70 8.76 -6.26 -5.11
C GLY A 70 7.70 -5.20 -5.41
N ALA A 71 8.03 -3.91 -5.28
CA ALA A 71 7.08 -2.81 -5.42
C ALA A 71 6.40 -2.78 -6.79
N PHE A 72 5.09 -2.55 -6.76
CA PHE A 72 4.27 -2.30 -7.94
C PHE A 72 3.05 -1.49 -7.51
N LYS A 73 2.32 -0.97 -8.49
CA LYS A 73 1.08 -0.24 -8.20
C LYS A 73 -0.01 -1.24 -7.80
N VAL A 74 -0.37 -1.25 -6.53
CA VAL A 74 -1.38 -2.17 -5.98
C VAL A 74 -2.77 -1.69 -6.38
N PRO A 75 -3.56 -2.50 -7.12
CA PRO A 75 -4.89 -2.06 -7.55
C PRO A 75 -5.87 -1.89 -6.39
N MET A 76 -6.80 -0.96 -6.57
CA MET A 76 -7.96 -0.83 -5.67
C MET A 76 -8.71 -2.17 -5.63
N GLY A 77 -9.22 -2.52 -4.46
CA GLY A 77 -9.93 -3.78 -4.26
C GLY A 77 -9.04 -4.95 -3.92
N SER A 78 -7.72 -4.80 -4.01
CA SER A 78 -6.79 -5.83 -3.56
C SER A 78 -6.89 -6.00 -2.05
N LYS A 79 -6.67 -7.23 -1.57
CA LYS A 79 -6.55 -7.50 -0.15
C LYS A 79 -5.08 -7.44 0.23
N VAL A 80 -4.77 -6.78 1.32
CA VAL A 80 -3.40 -6.73 1.85
C VAL A 80 -3.40 -7.23 3.29
N VAL A 81 -2.33 -7.96 3.65
CA VAL A 81 -2.15 -8.46 5.02
C VAL A 81 -0.84 -7.89 5.55
N ILE A 82 -0.93 -7.20 6.68
CA ILE A 82 0.21 -6.59 7.37
C ILE A 82 0.10 -6.95 8.84
N ASP A 83 1.15 -7.52 9.41
CA ASP A 83 1.17 -7.95 10.82
C ASP A 83 -0.02 -8.84 11.21
N GLY A 84 -0.44 -9.71 10.29
CA GLY A 84 -1.54 -10.62 10.52
C GLY A 84 -2.93 -10.02 10.38
N GLU A 85 -3.03 -8.73 10.09
CA GLU A 85 -4.31 -8.06 9.87
C GLU A 85 -4.58 -7.89 8.38
N SER A 86 -5.83 -8.12 7.98
CA SER A 86 -6.28 -7.99 6.60
C SER A 86 -6.98 -6.66 6.37
N PHE A 87 -6.68 -6.03 5.24
CA PHE A 87 -7.29 -4.78 4.80
C PHE A 87 -7.62 -4.87 3.32
N ILE A 88 -8.50 -3.98 2.86
CA ILE A 88 -8.80 -3.83 1.43
C ILE A 88 -8.26 -2.47 0.98
N VAL A 89 -7.60 -2.43 -0.17
CA VAL A 89 -7.10 -1.18 -0.75
C VAL A 89 -8.28 -0.38 -1.29
N ASP A 90 -8.54 0.77 -0.68
CA ASP A 90 -9.61 1.67 -1.09
C ASP A 90 -9.13 2.69 -2.12
N LYS A 91 -7.88 3.12 -2.01
CA LYS A 91 -7.30 4.10 -2.91
C LYS A 91 -5.81 3.86 -3.06
N CYS A 92 -5.30 3.98 -4.28
CA CYS A 92 -3.88 3.95 -4.55
C CYS A 92 -3.48 5.21 -5.30
N SER A 93 -2.70 6.06 -4.65
CA SER A 93 -2.22 7.31 -5.22
C SER A 93 -0.78 7.15 -5.69
N THR A 94 -0.50 7.59 -6.91
CA THR A 94 0.85 7.54 -7.49
C THR A 94 1.50 8.91 -7.37
N TYR A 95 2.67 8.95 -6.77
CA TYR A 95 3.46 10.17 -6.60
C TYR A 95 4.69 10.10 -7.48
N LYS A 96 4.88 11.13 -8.29
CA LYS A 96 5.97 11.19 -9.26
C LYS A 96 6.96 12.30 -8.92
N CYS A 97 8.21 12.08 -9.31
CA CYS A 97 9.23 13.11 -9.35
C CYS A 97 9.60 13.28 -10.82
N GLY A 98 9.12 14.37 -11.44
CA GLY A 98 9.23 14.56 -12.89
C GLY A 98 8.47 13.46 -13.64
N LYS A 99 9.16 12.69 -14.49
CA LYS A 99 8.57 11.60 -15.26
C LYS A 99 8.64 10.25 -14.56
N HIS A 100 9.33 10.19 -13.42
CA HIS A 100 9.58 8.93 -12.72
C HIS A 100 8.68 8.78 -11.52
N ILE A 101 8.18 7.55 -11.30
CA ILE A 101 7.40 7.23 -10.12
C ILE A 101 8.35 7.22 -8.91
N HIS A 102 7.98 7.98 -7.86
CA HIS A 102 8.71 8.02 -6.60
C HIS A 102 8.18 6.95 -5.65
N HIS A 103 6.88 6.97 -5.38
CA HIS A 103 6.23 6.03 -4.48
C HIS A 103 4.73 5.99 -4.71
N TRP A 104 4.07 5.04 -4.05
CA TRP A 104 2.61 4.97 -3.96
C TRP A 104 2.18 5.09 -2.51
N GLU A 105 0.99 5.66 -2.30
CA GLU A 105 0.32 5.69 -1.01
C GLU A 105 -1.01 4.99 -1.14
N LEU A 106 -1.22 3.96 -0.31
CA LEU A 106 -2.43 3.15 -0.31
C LEU A 106 -3.25 3.50 0.92
N ASP A 107 -4.49 3.94 0.71
CA ASP A 107 -5.46 4.04 1.80
C ASP A 107 -6.15 2.69 1.91
N VAL A 108 -6.13 2.09 3.09
CA VAL A 108 -6.65 0.74 3.33
C VAL A 108 -7.76 0.77 4.37
N MET A 109 -8.73 -0.10 4.18
CA MET A 109 -9.92 -0.19 5.05
C MET A 109 -9.98 -1.51 5.78
#